data_96151f68bc2a3a329bf3891c5d3ae3fa
#
_entry.id   96151f68bc2a3a329bf3891c5d3ae3fa
#
_cell.length_a   1.000
_cell.length_b   1.000
_cell.length_c   1.000
_cell.angle_alpha   90.00
_cell.angle_beta   90.00
_cell.angle_gamma   90.00
#
_symmetry.space_group_name_H-M   'P 1'
#
loop_
_entity.id
_entity.type
_entity.pdbx_description
1 polymer ?
#
loop_
_entity_poly.entity_id
_entity_poly.type
_entity_poly.pdbx_seq_one_letter_code
_entity_poly.pdbx_strand_id
1 'polypeptide(L)'
;MQENVRKELDALEQMVLNWKASYLGFATSDGNNEFLVEEFQEEISTYISPYLRRLYQCDYLTVDQAEKFMDQCYDQVEVLRLQIQELETPSVKQGILQKFVENTKKVLQR
;
A
#
# COMPACT_ATOMS: atom_id res chain seq x y z
N MET A 1 -3.74 -18.90 -16.32
CA MET A 1 -3.32 -19.08 -14.94
C MET A 1 -4.21 -20.12 -14.26
N GLN A 2 -3.59 -21.04 -13.55
CA GLN A 2 -4.35 -22.08 -12.88
C GLN A 2 -5.08 -21.50 -11.69
N GLU A 3 -6.18 -22.11 -11.35
CA GLU A 3 -7.04 -21.62 -10.28
C GLU A 3 -6.33 -21.60 -8.92
N ASN A 4 -5.54 -22.63 -8.62
CA ASN A 4 -4.84 -22.66 -7.34
C ASN A 4 -3.74 -21.61 -7.29
N VAL A 5 -3.16 -21.26 -8.44
CA VAL A 5 -2.14 -20.21 -8.47
C VAL A 5 -2.83 -18.86 -8.25
N ARG A 6 -4.01 -18.67 -8.82
CA ARG A 6 -4.75 -17.45 -8.61
C ARG A 6 -5.11 -17.26 -7.13
N LYS A 7 -5.50 -18.35 -6.48
CA LYS A 7 -5.82 -18.28 -5.07
C LYS A 7 -4.60 -17.94 -4.24
N GLU A 8 -3.43 -18.45 -4.66
CA GLU A 8 -2.19 -18.11 -3.97
C GLU A 8 -1.90 -16.63 -4.11
N LEU A 9 -2.05 -16.08 -5.32
CA LEU A 9 -1.81 -14.67 -5.52
C LEU A 9 -2.80 -13.81 -4.76
N ASP A 10 -4.06 -14.25 -4.69
CA ASP A 10 -5.06 -13.52 -3.93
C ASP A 10 -4.69 -13.50 -2.44
N ALA A 11 -4.18 -14.63 -1.94
CA ALA A 11 -3.77 -14.70 -0.55
C ALA A 11 -2.56 -13.81 -0.28
N LEU A 12 -1.61 -13.76 -1.21
CA LEU A 12 -0.46 -12.88 -1.08
C LEU A 12 -0.88 -11.42 -1.10
N GLU A 13 -1.82 -11.09 -1.97
CA GLU A 13 -2.32 -9.74 -2.05
C GLU A 13 -2.98 -9.33 -0.74
N GLN A 14 -3.80 -10.23 -0.18
CA GLN A 14 -4.45 -9.95 1.09
C GLN A 14 -3.42 -9.76 2.20
N MET A 15 -2.35 -10.53 2.15
CA MET A 15 -1.27 -10.40 3.12
C MET A 15 -0.62 -9.03 3.04
N VAL A 16 -0.36 -8.55 1.82
CA VAL A 16 0.23 -7.24 1.63
C VAL A 16 -0.71 -6.15 2.15
N LEU A 17 -1.99 -6.29 1.88
CA LEU A 17 -2.98 -5.31 2.36
C LEU A 17 -3.07 -5.32 3.89
N ASN A 18 -2.96 -6.48 4.50
CA ASN A 18 -2.97 -6.59 5.96
C ASN A 18 -1.72 -5.94 6.56
N TRP A 19 -0.57 -6.14 5.93
CA TRP A 19 0.66 -5.48 6.36
C TRP A 19 0.50 -3.96 6.29
N LYS A 20 -0.04 -3.47 5.18
CA LYS A 20 -0.25 -2.03 4.99
C LYS A 20 -1.11 -1.46 6.11
N ALA A 21 -2.20 -2.16 6.43
CA ALA A 21 -3.09 -1.71 7.48
C ALA A 21 -2.37 -1.66 8.83
N SER A 22 -1.52 -2.66 9.09
CA SER A 22 -0.76 -2.71 10.33
C SER A 22 0.22 -1.54 10.43
N TYR A 23 0.95 -1.29 9.34
CA TYR A 23 1.90 -0.19 9.34
C TYR A 23 1.19 1.15 9.52
N LEU A 24 0.05 1.31 8.85
CA LEU A 24 -0.71 2.55 8.99
C LEU A 24 -1.17 2.73 10.45
N GLY A 25 -1.48 1.62 11.11
CA GLY A 25 -1.91 1.67 12.49
C GLY A 25 -0.83 2.14 13.46
N PHE A 26 0.45 2.03 13.05
CA PHE A 26 1.55 2.49 13.88
C PHE A 26 1.95 3.93 13.58
N ALA A 27 1.39 4.52 12.53
CA ALA A 27 1.76 5.88 12.15
C ALA A 27 1.20 6.88 13.14
N THR A 28 1.96 7.96 13.34
CA THR A 28 1.54 9.02 14.25
C THR A 28 1.41 10.32 13.49
N SER A 29 0.60 11.20 14.00
CA SER A 29 0.32 12.46 13.31
C SER A 29 1.44 13.47 13.43
N ASP A 30 2.41 13.22 14.30
CA ASP A 30 3.50 14.18 14.51
C ASP A 30 4.68 13.97 13.57
N GLY A 31 4.58 13.04 12.64
CA GLY A 31 5.63 12.80 11.65
C GLY A 31 6.55 11.67 12.05
N ASN A 32 7.68 11.57 11.35
CA ASN A 32 8.67 10.53 11.60
C ASN A 32 8.15 9.14 11.29
N ASN A 33 7.35 9.04 10.22
CA ASN A 33 6.75 7.77 9.83
C ASN A 33 7.42 7.13 8.62
N GLU A 34 8.48 7.75 8.11
CA GLU A 34 9.09 7.23 6.87
C GLU A 34 9.60 5.81 7.03
N PHE A 35 10.04 5.46 8.24
CA PHE A 35 10.54 4.10 8.47
C PHE A 35 9.46 3.05 8.26
N LEU A 36 8.18 3.42 8.45
CA LEU A 36 7.08 2.48 8.24
C LEU A 36 6.94 2.16 6.76
N VAL A 37 7.09 3.16 5.91
CA VAL A 37 7.03 2.97 4.48
C VAL A 37 8.19 2.12 4.01
N GLU A 38 9.37 2.39 4.53
CA GLU A 38 10.57 1.63 4.16
C GLU A 38 10.45 0.17 4.59
N GLU A 39 9.95 -0.06 5.78
CA GLU A 39 9.78 -1.42 6.27
C GLU A 39 8.74 -2.19 5.51
N PHE A 40 7.66 -1.52 5.13
CA PHE A 40 6.63 -2.15 4.32
C PHE A 40 7.22 -2.58 2.98
N GLN A 41 7.98 -1.69 2.35
CA GLN A 41 8.61 -2.00 1.07
C GLN A 41 9.59 -3.16 1.23
N GLU A 42 10.35 -3.15 2.31
CA GLU A 42 11.33 -4.19 2.59
C GLU A 42 10.63 -5.53 2.79
N GLU A 43 9.51 -5.53 3.46
CA GLU A 43 8.75 -6.75 3.72
C GLU A 43 8.25 -7.36 2.42
N ILE A 44 7.74 -6.51 1.53
CA ILE A 44 7.32 -6.97 0.21
C ILE A 44 8.49 -7.60 -0.54
N SER A 45 9.65 -6.93 -0.53
CA SER A 45 10.81 -7.44 -1.24
C SER A 45 11.30 -8.74 -0.64
N THR A 46 11.28 -8.83 0.68
CA THR A 46 11.83 -10.00 1.38
C THR A 46 10.96 -11.23 1.24
N TYR A 47 9.64 -11.07 1.30
CA TYR A 47 8.75 -12.22 1.35
C TYR A 47 7.97 -12.49 0.09
N ILE A 48 7.58 -11.45 -0.63
CA ILE A 48 6.75 -11.63 -1.82
C ILE A 48 7.61 -11.94 -3.05
N SER A 49 8.67 -11.19 -3.24
CA SER A 49 9.49 -11.34 -4.44
C SER A 49 10.07 -12.75 -4.60
N PRO A 50 10.67 -13.35 -3.57
CA PRO A 50 11.21 -14.70 -3.73
C PRO A 50 10.12 -15.74 -4.00
N TYR A 51 8.93 -15.54 -3.43
CA TYR A 51 7.83 -16.45 -3.64
C TYR A 51 7.40 -16.42 -5.09
N LEU A 52 7.26 -15.21 -5.66
CA LEU A 52 6.88 -15.06 -7.05
C LEU A 52 7.95 -15.62 -7.97
N ARG A 53 9.21 -15.43 -7.59
CA ARG A 53 10.31 -15.97 -8.39
C ARG A 53 10.19 -17.48 -8.49
N ARG A 54 9.85 -18.14 -7.40
CA ARG A 54 9.67 -19.58 -7.39
C ARG A 54 8.51 -20.00 -8.29
N LEU A 55 7.40 -19.27 -8.22
CA LEU A 55 6.26 -19.55 -9.07
C LEU A 55 6.62 -19.40 -10.54
N TYR A 56 7.41 -18.38 -10.84
CA TYR A 56 7.86 -18.15 -12.21
C TYR A 56 8.82 -19.27 -12.64
N GLN A 57 9.76 -19.63 -11.77
CA GLN A 57 10.74 -20.67 -12.11
C GLN A 57 10.09 -22.03 -12.28
N CYS A 58 8.98 -22.26 -11.65
CA CYS A 58 8.23 -23.52 -11.78
C CYS A 58 7.15 -23.45 -12.85
N ASP A 59 7.18 -22.39 -13.65
CA ASP A 59 6.24 -22.22 -14.77
C ASP A 59 4.77 -22.04 -14.37
N TYR A 60 4.53 -21.64 -13.13
CA TYR A 60 3.17 -21.35 -12.71
C TYR A 60 2.75 -19.94 -13.12
N LEU A 61 3.73 -19.06 -13.34
CA LEU A 61 3.49 -17.69 -13.76
C LEU A 61 4.43 -17.36 -14.90
N THR A 62 3.97 -16.49 -15.81
CA THR A 62 4.86 -15.90 -16.79
C THR A 62 5.61 -14.75 -16.11
N VAL A 63 6.67 -14.29 -16.75
CA VAL A 63 7.44 -13.19 -16.23
C VAL A 63 6.58 -11.92 -16.18
N ASP A 64 5.71 -11.75 -17.18
CA ASP A 64 4.80 -10.60 -17.22
C ASP A 64 3.82 -10.63 -16.06
N GLN A 65 3.28 -11.80 -15.75
CA GLN A 65 2.35 -11.94 -14.64
C GLN A 65 3.03 -11.64 -13.31
N ALA A 66 4.26 -12.13 -13.15
CA ALA A 66 5.01 -11.90 -11.92
C ALA A 66 5.33 -10.43 -11.75
N GLU A 67 5.77 -9.78 -12.83
CA GLU A 67 6.11 -8.36 -12.77
C GLU A 67 4.89 -7.50 -12.47
N LYS A 68 3.78 -7.83 -13.09
CA LYS A 68 2.56 -7.10 -12.87
C LYS A 68 2.10 -7.20 -11.42
N PHE A 69 2.22 -8.39 -10.85
CA PHE A 69 1.83 -8.59 -9.47
C PHE A 69 2.75 -7.80 -8.53
N MET A 70 4.07 -7.80 -8.80
CA MET A 70 5.01 -7.04 -7.99
C MET A 70 4.71 -5.54 -8.08
N ASP A 71 4.39 -5.06 -9.29
CA ASP A 71 4.06 -3.65 -9.46
C ASP A 71 2.84 -3.29 -8.61
N GLN A 72 1.85 -4.15 -8.57
CA GLN A 72 0.65 -3.92 -7.76
C GLN A 72 1.00 -3.88 -6.28
N CYS A 73 1.91 -4.74 -5.85
CA CYS A 73 2.34 -4.73 -4.46
C CYS A 73 3.07 -3.44 -4.12
N TYR A 74 3.96 -2.99 -4.99
CA TYR A 74 4.71 -1.77 -4.73
C TYR A 74 3.82 -0.53 -4.84
N ASP A 75 2.72 -0.61 -5.60
CA ASP A 75 1.73 0.48 -5.62
C ASP A 75 1.15 0.68 -4.24
N GLN A 76 1.02 -0.39 -3.46
CA GLN A 76 0.49 -0.28 -2.10
C GLN A 76 1.44 0.49 -1.18
N VAL A 77 2.74 0.48 -1.49
CA VAL A 77 3.70 1.27 -0.72
C VAL A 77 3.38 2.75 -0.90
N GLU A 78 3.07 3.14 -2.15
CA GLU A 78 2.73 4.51 -2.41
C GLU A 78 1.40 4.90 -1.76
N VAL A 79 0.45 3.97 -1.75
CA VAL A 79 -0.83 4.21 -1.09
C VAL A 79 -0.60 4.46 0.40
N LEU A 80 0.26 3.65 1.03
CA LEU A 80 0.58 3.84 2.44
C LEU A 80 1.22 5.20 2.67
N ARG A 81 2.15 5.58 1.80
CA ARG A 81 2.83 6.86 1.93
C ARG A 81 1.82 8.01 1.90
N LEU A 82 0.86 7.95 0.99
CA LEU A 82 -0.15 9.00 0.89
C LEU A 82 -1.08 9.02 2.09
N GLN A 83 -1.45 7.84 2.58
CA GLN A 83 -2.30 7.74 3.76
C GLN A 83 -1.60 8.31 4.99
N ILE A 84 -0.30 8.08 5.11
CA ILE A 84 0.47 8.61 6.22
C ILE A 84 0.59 10.12 6.10
N GLN A 85 0.79 10.63 4.89
CA GLN A 85 0.87 12.07 4.69
C GLN A 85 -0.43 12.75 5.10
N GLU A 86 -1.54 12.13 4.81
CA GLU A 86 -2.83 12.66 5.22
C GLU A 86 -2.95 12.69 6.73
N LEU A 87 -2.41 11.67 7.38
CA LEU A 87 -2.45 11.59 8.83
C LEU A 87 -1.53 12.63 9.45
N GLU A 88 -0.39 12.85 8.83
CA GLU A 88 0.62 13.76 9.39
C GLU A 88 0.22 15.22 9.35
N THR A 89 -0.64 15.58 8.42
CA THR A 89 -1.02 16.97 8.26
C THR A 89 -2.52 17.21 8.34
N PRO A 90 -3.21 16.55 9.23
CA PRO A 90 -4.65 16.72 9.29
C PRO A 90 -5.05 18.12 9.70
N SER A 91 -4.32 18.73 10.62
CA SER A 91 -4.70 20.06 11.06
C SER A 91 -4.47 21.07 9.95
N VAL A 92 -3.38 20.98 9.28
CA VAL A 92 -3.09 21.87 8.18
C VAL A 92 -4.09 21.62 7.09
N LYS A 93 -4.28 20.37 6.79
CA LYS A 93 -5.21 19.98 5.79
C LYS A 93 -6.59 20.43 6.15
N GLN A 94 -6.95 20.32 7.39
CA GLN A 94 -8.22 20.76 7.82
C GLN A 94 -8.34 22.24 7.84
N GLY A 95 -7.29 22.92 8.15
CA GLY A 95 -7.27 24.35 8.09
C GLY A 95 -7.50 24.79 6.68
N ILE A 96 -6.85 24.15 5.76
CA ILE A 96 -6.94 24.47 4.36
C ILE A 96 -8.24 23.96 3.80
N LEU A 97 -8.54 22.70 4.08
CA LEU A 97 -9.75 22.11 3.60
C LEU A 97 -10.96 22.77 4.21
N GLN A 98 -10.80 23.16 5.41
CA GLN A 98 -11.87 23.77 6.10
C GLN A 98 -12.23 25.03 5.41
N LYS A 99 -11.28 25.80 4.99
CA LYS A 99 -11.55 26.95 4.26
C LYS A 99 -12.05 26.58 2.95
N PHE A 100 -11.54 25.56 2.44
CA PHE A 100 -11.83 25.04 1.20
C PHE A 100 -13.15 24.42 1.24
N VAL A 101 -13.34 23.55 2.14
CA VAL A 101 -14.52 22.83 2.29
C VAL A 101 -15.56 23.69 2.82
N GLU A 102 -15.24 24.62 3.57
CA GLU A 102 -16.19 25.50 4.06
C GLU A 102 -16.54 26.36 2.98
N ASN A 103 -15.71 26.58 2.07
CA ASN A 103 -15.99 27.32 0.93
C ASN A 103 -16.56 26.41 -0.08
N THR A 104 -16.13 25.21 -0.08
CA THR A 104 -16.65 24.32 -1.02
C THR A 104 -17.53 23.38 -0.33
N LYS A 105 -17.48 23.21 0.84
CA LYS A 105 -18.19 22.26 1.40
C LYS A 105 -19.24 22.83 1.99
N LYS A 106 -18.90 23.58 2.27
CA LYS A 106 -19.48 24.17 2.43
C LYS A 106 -19.64 23.96 1.34
N VAL A 107 -18.97 23.54 0.74
CA VAL A 107 -18.72 23.15 -0.29
C VAL A 107 -18.56 21.71 -0.28
N LEU A 108 -18.19 21.07 0.27
CA LEU A 108 -18.02 19.81 0.25
C LEU A 108 -18.21 19.18 1.38
N GLN A 109 -17.87 19.87 2.26
CA GLN A 109 -17.88 19.77 3.10
C GLN A 109 -18.08 19.50 3.54
N ARG A 110 -17.99 19.81 3.53
CA ARG A 110 -17.90 20.03 4.03
C ARG A 110 -18.14 19.76 4.10
#